data_e73a2ae738ef795cbf49964a6cce165c
#
_entry.id   e73a2ae738ef795cbf49964a6cce165c
#
_cell.length_a   1.000
_cell.length_b   1.000
_cell.length_c   1.000
_cell.angle_alpha   90.00
_cell.angle_beta   90.00
_cell.angle_gamma   90.00
#
_symmetry.space_group_name_H-M   'P 1'
#
loop_
_entity.id
_entity.type
_entity.pdbx_description
1 polymer ?
#
loop_
_entity_poly.entity_id
_entity_poly.type
_entity_poly.pdbx_seq_one_letter_code
_entity_poly.pdbx_strand_id
1 'polypeptide(L)'
;MNDDLIYKIKEKKEILKDKITILAHHYQNIEIVKLSDVIGDSYKLAVEGSRSKSEFIVFCGVKFMAEGAAILAKDTQKIVIPDMKAGCPMAEMIDAIRAKEVYERIREGCNKEVAPVVYVNSYGDMKNFCGERGGATCTSSNAKKILEYYFNQGKRVFFSPDYNLGINTAKSLNLKK
;
A
#
# COMPACT_ATOMS: atom_id res chain seq x y z
N MET A 1 18.46 12.31 15.70
CA MET A 1 18.21 11.14 16.61
C MET A 1 19.35 11.09 17.61
N ASN A 2 19.16 10.52 18.79
CA ASN A 2 20.24 10.41 19.80
C ASN A 2 21.29 9.39 19.31
N ASP A 3 22.59 9.76 19.36
CA ASP A 3 23.70 8.89 18.90
C ASP A 3 23.73 7.54 19.63
N ASP A 4 23.35 7.51 20.91
CA ASP A 4 23.20 6.27 21.69
C ASP A 4 22.15 5.31 21.09
N LEU A 5 21.02 5.84 20.59
CA LEU A 5 19.99 5.02 19.92
C LEU A 5 20.48 4.47 18.58
N ILE A 6 21.20 5.28 17.80
CA ILE A 6 21.79 4.84 16.54
C ILE A 6 22.76 3.69 16.78
N TYR A 7 23.62 3.84 17.79
CA TYR A 7 24.58 2.79 18.17
C TYR A 7 23.86 1.49 18.57
N LYS A 8 22.85 1.58 19.45
CA LYS A 8 22.07 0.41 19.90
C LYS A 8 21.35 -0.30 18.74
N ILE A 9 20.82 0.45 17.77
CA ILE A 9 20.17 -0.16 16.60
C ILE A 9 21.21 -0.90 15.75
N LYS A 10 22.37 -0.32 15.51
CA LYS A 10 23.46 -0.99 14.77
C LYS A 10 23.94 -2.24 15.49
N GLU A 11 24.15 -2.19 16.79
CA GLU A 11 24.53 -3.35 17.60
C GLU A 11 23.49 -4.49 17.48
N LYS A 12 22.18 -4.14 17.57
CA LYS A 12 21.11 -5.13 17.41
C LYS A 12 21.06 -5.72 15.99
N LYS A 13 21.31 -4.92 14.96
CA LYS A 13 21.43 -5.43 13.59
C LYS A 13 22.56 -6.44 13.45
N GLU A 14 23.73 -6.14 14.01
CA GLU A 14 24.88 -7.07 14.00
C GLU A 14 24.59 -8.38 14.73
N ILE A 15 23.84 -8.35 15.84
CA ILE A 15 23.43 -9.54 16.57
C ILE A 15 22.42 -10.36 15.76
N LEU A 16 21.43 -9.71 15.16
CA LEU A 16 20.32 -10.37 14.45
C LEU A 16 20.71 -10.82 13.02
N LYS A 17 21.69 -10.14 12.42
CA LYS A 17 22.20 -10.46 11.07
C LYS A 17 21.07 -10.70 10.04
N ASP A 18 21.09 -11.85 9.40
CA ASP A 18 20.13 -12.25 8.37
C ASP A 18 18.70 -12.46 8.88
N LYS A 19 18.47 -12.39 10.20
CA LYS A 19 17.13 -12.53 10.77
C LYS A 19 16.28 -11.28 10.65
N ILE A 20 16.88 -10.11 10.37
CA ILE A 20 16.19 -8.83 10.30
C ILE A 20 16.49 -8.11 9.00
N THR A 21 15.47 -7.48 8.42
CA THR A 21 15.58 -6.52 7.32
C THR A 21 14.82 -5.25 7.71
N ILE A 22 15.47 -4.10 7.65
CA ILE A 22 14.87 -2.80 7.89
C ILE A 22 14.55 -2.13 6.56
N LEU A 23 13.28 -1.86 6.32
CA LEU A 23 12.79 -1.14 5.15
C LEU A 23 12.44 0.28 5.56
N ALA A 24 12.89 1.30 4.82
CA ALA A 24 12.54 2.69 5.10
C ALA A 24 11.96 3.38 3.87
N HIS A 25 10.82 4.04 4.05
CA HIS A 25 10.28 4.91 3.01
C HIS A 25 11.19 6.13 2.85
N HIS A 26 11.40 6.56 1.62
CA HIS A 26 12.36 7.61 1.29
C HIS A 26 12.08 8.99 1.93
N TYR A 27 10.90 9.23 2.48
CA TYR A 27 10.59 10.44 3.25
C TYR A 27 10.96 10.37 4.73
N GLN A 28 11.43 9.21 5.21
CA GLN A 28 11.84 9.08 6.61
C GLN A 28 13.04 9.98 6.92
N ASN A 29 13.21 10.26 8.23
CA ASN A 29 14.39 10.98 8.70
C ASN A 29 15.66 10.30 8.18
N ILE A 30 16.65 11.10 7.75
CA ILE A 30 17.89 10.63 7.13
C ILE A 30 18.66 9.63 8.01
N GLU A 31 18.57 9.75 9.32
CA GLU A 31 19.21 8.83 10.25
C GLU A 31 18.55 7.45 10.22
N ILE A 32 17.22 7.38 10.07
CA ILE A 32 16.48 6.12 9.89
C ILE A 32 16.81 5.50 8.52
N VAL A 33 16.85 6.34 7.47
CA VAL A 33 17.22 5.91 6.12
C VAL A 33 18.61 5.30 6.10
N LYS A 34 19.59 5.89 6.82
CA LYS A 34 20.96 5.36 6.93
C LYS A 34 21.07 4.03 7.68
N LEU A 35 20.09 3.69 8.51
CA LEU A 35 20.03 2.41 9.23
C LEU A 35 19.31 1.32 8.48
N SER A 36 18.57 1.67 7.42
CA SER A 36 17.77 0.73 6.64
C SER A 36 18.60 -0.07 5.64
N ASP A 37 18.10 -1.23 5.29
CA ASP A 37 18.71 -2.13 4.29
C ASP A 37 18.16 -1.85 2.89
N VAL A 38 16.89 -1.41 2.82
CA VAL A 38 16.23 -1.06 1.56
C VAL A 38 15.47 0.25 1.71
N ILE A 39 15.60 1.11 0.69
CA ILE A 39 14.91 2.40 0.60
C ILE A 39 14.01 2.39 -0.64
N GLY A 40 12.80 2.89 -0.53
CA GLY A 40 11.88 2.95 -1.65
C GLY A 40 10.54 3.61 -1.36
N ASP A 41 9.63 3.48 -2.32
CA ASP A 41 8.22 3.79 -2.16
C ASP A 41 7.45 2.63 -1.52
N SER A 42 6.16 2.86 -1.22
CA SER A 42 5.30 1.93 -0.51
C SER A 42 5.22 0.55 -1.16
N TYR A 43 5.05 0.49 -2.49
CA TYR A 43 4.88 -0.77 -3.20
C TYR A 43 6.21 -1.50 -3.36
N LYS A 44 7.26 -0.79 -3.76
CA LYS A 44 8.61 -1.35 -3.87
C LYS A 44 9.04 -2.00 -2.55
N LEU A 45 8.87 -1.30 -1.43
CA LEU A 45 9.26 -1.81 -0.12
C LEU A 45 8.47 -3.05 0.28
N ALA A 46 7.17 -3.12 -0.01
CA ALA A 46 6.36 -4.31 0.24
C ALA A 46 6.86 -5.52 -0.56
N VAL A 47 7.19 -5.32 -1.84
CA VAL A 47 7.77 -6.38 -2.71
C VAL A 47 9.15 -6.80 -2.23
N GLU A 48 10.04 -5.85 -1.91
CA GLU A 48 11.38 -6.19 -1.42
C GLU A 48 11.32 -6.90 -0.06
N GLY A 49 10.41 -6.49 0.83
CA GLY A 49 10.17 -7.20 2.09
C GLY A 49 9.76 -8.65 1.87
N SER A 50 8.83 -8.92 0.95
CA SER A 50 8.40 -10.29 0.64
C SER A 50 9.50 -11.17 0.02
N ARG A 51 10.46 -10.55 -0.67
CA ARG A 51 11.63 -11.25 -1.26
C ARG A 51 12.72 -11.54 -0.25
N SER A 52 12.76 -10.80 0.85
CA SER A 52 13.75 -11.00 1.90
C SER A 52 13.70 -12.42 2.45
N LYS A 53 14.84 -12.92 2.93
CA LYS A 53 14.93 -14.18 3.65
C LYS A 53 14.80 -14.02 5.16
N SER A 54 14.79 -12.79 5.65
CA SER A 54 14.71 -12.48 7.08
C SER A 54 13.35 -12.83 7.67
N GLU A 55 13.35 -13.32 8.90
CA GLU A 55 12.14 -13.58 9.67
C GLU A 55 11.44 -12.28 10.07
N PHE A 56 12.19 -11.25 10.46
CA PHE A 56 11.66 -9.97 10.90
C PHE A 56 11.88 -8.90 9.85
N ILE A 57 10.80 -8.29 9.40
CA ILE A 57 10.81 -7.17 8.47
C ILE A 57 10.33 -5.92 9.23
N VAL A 58 11.25 -5.03 9.58
CA VAL A 58 10.93 -3.77 10.25
C VAL A 58 10.59 -2.73 9.19
N PHE A 59 9.36 -2.25 9.19
CA PHE A 59 8.88 -1.29 8.22
C PHE A 59 8.86 0.13 8.80
N CYS A 60 9.82 0.96 8.44
CA CYS A 60 9.89 2.37 8.80
C CYS A 60 9.10 3.21 7.79
N GLY A 61 7.81 3.35 8.04
CA GLY A 61 6.82 4.06 7.24
C GLY A 61 5.52 4.23 8.01
N VAL A 62 4.41 4.38 7.30
CA VAL A 62 3.08 4.49 7.91
C VAL A 62 2.32 3.16 7.85
N LYS A 63 1.27 3.04 8.66
CA LYS A 63 0.55 1.78 8.92
C LYS A 63 0.11 1.05 7.63
N PHE A 64 -0.51 1.73 6.66
CA PHE A 64 -0.98 1.07 5.42
C PHE A 64 0.15 0.43 4.60
N MET A 65 1.38 0.94 4.72
CA MET A 65 2.55 0.37 4.04
C MET A 65 2.98 -0.95 4.68
N ALA A 66 3.02 -0.98 6.02
CA ALA A 66 3.29 -2.20 6.77
C ALA A 66 2.22 -3.26 6.53
N GLU A 67 0.93 -2.88 6.48
CA GLU A 67 -0.16 -3.78 6.09
C GLU A 67 0.00 -4.31 4.66
N GLY A 68 0.40 -3.45 3.71
CA GLY A 68 0.72 -3.88 2.34
C GLY A 68 1.88 -4.87 2.29
N ALA A 69 2.91 -4.67 3.10
CA ALA A 69 4.01 -5.62 3.24
C ALA A 69 3.54 -6.94 3.87
N ALA A 70 2.65 -6.89 4.88
CA ALA A 70 2.09 -8.08 5.52
C ALA A 70 1.23 -8.91 4.55
N ILE A 71 0.49 -8.29 3.65
CA ILE A 71 -0.30 -8.98 2.61
C ILE A 71 0.61 -9.78 1.66
N LEU A 72 1.81 -9.28 1.37
CA LEU A 72 2.77 -9.93 0.47
C LEU A 72 3.78 -10.82 1.20
N ALA A 73 3.81 -10.78 2.53
CA ALA A 73 4.76 -11.52 3.35
C ALA A 73 4.56 -13.03 3.25
N LYS A 74 5.65 -13.77 3.45
CA LYS A 74 5.60 -15.23 3.61
C LYS A 74 5.12 -15.57 5.03
N ASP A 75 4.56 -16.75 5.23
CA ASP A 75 4.12 -17.24 6.55
C ASP A 75 5.24 -17.26 7.61
N THR A 76 6.49 -17.35 7.15
CA THR A 76 7.68 -17.32 8.01
C THR A 76 8.14 -15.91 8.38
N GLN A 77 7.53 -14.87 7.83
CA GLN A 77 7.93 -13.47 8.04
C GLN A 77 6.98 -12.77 9.01
N LYS A 78 7.56 -11.92 9.85
CA LYS A 78 6.84 -11.06 10.80
C LYS A 78 7.10 -9.61 10.42
N ILE A 79 6.05 -8.91 10.03
CA ILE A 79 6.13 -7.49 9.70
C ILE A 79 5.94 -6.68 10.98
N VAL A 80 6.90 -5.83 11.29
CA VAL A 80 6.93 -4.98 12.49
C VAL A 80 6.94 -3.51 12.05
N ILE A 81 6.03 -2.74 12.60
CA ILE A 81 6.01 -1.27 12.47
C ILE A 81 6.37 -0.64 13.81
N PRO A 82 7.33 0.31 13.88
CA PRO A 82 7.76 0.91 15.14
C PRO A 82 6.66 1.71 15.86
N ASP A 83 5.75 2.34 15.10
CA ASP A 83 4.62 3.08 15.65
C ASP A 83 3.32 2.75 14.91
N MET A 84 2.40 2.07 15.59
CA MET A 84 1.08 1.73 15.06
C MET A 84 0.16 2.95 14.84
N LYS A 85 0.50 4.10 15.44
CA LYS A 85 -0.24 5.36 15.27
C LYS A 85 0.24 6.17 14.06
N ALA A 86 1.30 5.74 13.39
CA ALA A 86 1.77 6.37 12.16
C ALA A 86 0.74 6.17 11.03
N GLY A 87 -0.26 7.06 10.98
CA GLY A 87 -1.37 7.06 10.04
C GLY A 87 -1.05 7.79 8.74
N CYS A 88 -2.02 7.77 7.82
CA CYS A 88 -1.98 8.51 6.56
C CYS A 88 -3.37 9.09 6.28
N PRO A 89 -3.53 10.43 6.23
CA PRO A 89 -4.83 11.05 5.98
C PRO A 89 -5.54 10.53 4.73
N MET A 90 -4.79 10.20 3.68
CA MET A 90 -5.36 9.63 2.46
C MET A 90 -5.91 8.22 2.68
N ALA A 91 -5.21 7.39 3.46
CA ALA A 91 -5.69 6.04 3.78
C ALA A 91 -6.93 6.05 4.68
N GLU A 92 -7.17 7.16 5.37
CA GLU A 92 -8.29 7.39 6.30
C GLU A 92 -9.52 8.03 5.62
N MET A 93 -9.44 8.39 4.32
CA MET A 93 -10.55 9.03 3.60
C MET A 93 -11.79 8.14 3.45
N ILE A 94 -11.61 6.82 3.41
CA ILE A 94 -12.68 5.83 3.30
C ILE A 94 -12.26 4.53 3.94
N ASP A 95 -13.15 3.93 4.72
CA ASP A 95 -13.04 2.57 5.23
C ASP A 95 -13.79 1.57 4.34
N ALA A 96 -13.56 0.27 4.57
CA ALA A 96 -14.17 -0.79 3.77
C ALA A 96 -15.70 -0.87 3.94
N ILE A 97 -16.25 -0.46 5.08
CA ILE A 97 -17.71 -0.47 5.34
C ILE A 97 -18.36 0.57 4.42
N ARG A 98 -17.85 1.79 4.46
CA ARG A 98 -18.35 2.87 3.62
C ARG A 98 -18.13 2.60 2.12
N ALA A 99 -16.98 2.05 1.78
CA ALA A 99 -16.68 1.65 0.40
C ALA A 99 -17.68 0.62 -0.13
N LYS A 100 -18.03 -0.37 0.68
CA LYS A 100 -19.04 -1.38 0.33
C LYS A 100 -20.41 -0.76 0.08
N GLU A 101 -20.88 0.11 0.97
CA GLU A 101 -22.17 0.79 0.80
C GLU A 101 -22.23 1.58 -0.52
N VAL A 102 -21.19 2.37 -0.80
CA VAL A 102 -21.14 3.18 -2.03
C VAL A 102 -21.02 2.29 -3.27
N TYR A 103 -20.20 1.26 -3.21
CA TYR A 103 -20.01 0.31 -4.29
C TYR A 103 -21.32 -0.40 -4.67
N GLU A 104 -22.10 -0.90 -3.69
CA GLU A 104 -23.36 -1.58 -3.95
C GLU A 104 -24.38 -0.63 -4.60
N ARG A 105 -24.48 0.61 -4.14
CA ARG A 105 -25.35 1.63 -4.77
C ARG A 105 -24.97 1.90 -6.23
N ILE A 106 -23.66 1.99 -6.52
CA ILE A 106 -23.19 2.18 -7.88
C ILE A 106 -23.52 0.97 -8.73
N ARG A 107 -23.32 -0.23 -8.20
CA ARG A 107 -23.59 -1.50 -8.90
C ARG A 107 -25.06 -1.66 -9.25
N GLU A 108 -25.96 -1.34 -8.32
CA GLU A 108 -27.43 -1.40 -8.53
C GLU A 108 -27.89 -0.41 -9.61
N GLY A 109 -27.30 0.79 -9.66
CA GLY A 109 -27.62 1.80 -10.67
C GLY A 109 -26.88 1.65 -12.01
N CYS A 110 -26.00 0.65 -12.15
CA CYS A 110 -25.15 0.48 -13.33
C CYS A 110 -25.55 -0.73 -14.14
N ASN A 111 -25.71 -0.57 -15.45
CA ASN A 111 -25.98 -1.66 -16.38
C ASN A 111 -24.73 -2.44 -16.83
N LYS A 112 -23.59 -2.15 -16.23
CA LYS A 112 -22.29 -2.79 -16.48
C LYS A 112 -21.69 -3.29 -15.20
N GLU A 113 -20.86 -4.31 -15.30
CA GLU A 113 -20.04 -4.77 -14.18
C GLU A 113 -19.13 -3.63 -13.66
N VAL A 114 -19.04 -3.49 -12.35
CA VAL A 114 -18.21 -2.49 -11.68
C VAL A 114 -17.01 -3.17 -11.04
N ALA A 115 -15.80 -2.75 -11.41
CA ALA A 115 -14.57 -3.22 -10.81
C ALA A 115 -14.06 -2.19 -9.79
N PRO A 116 -13.82 -2.54 -8.52
CA PRO A 116 -13.16 -1.63 -7.59
C PRO A 116 -11.68 -1.54 -7.92
N VAL A 117 -11.15 -0.32 -7.93
CA VAL A 117 -9.71 -0.04 -8.02
C VAL A 117 -9.32 0.80 -6.83
N VAL A 118 -8.39 0.28 -6.02
CA VAL A 118 -7.98 0.91 -4.77
C VAL A 118 -6.55 1.41 -4.88
N TYR A 119 -6.35 2.70 -4.61
CA TYR A 119 -5.02 3.28 -4.53
C TYR A 119 -4.25 2.69 -3.34
N VAL A 120 -2.96 2.43 -3.53
CA VAL A 120 -2.11 1.77 -2.53
C VAL A 120 -2.14 2.44 -1.14
N ASN A 121 -2.37 3.78 -1.10
CA ASN A 121 -2.59 4.54 0.13
C ASN A 121 -4.00 4.27 0.69
N SER A 122 -4.24 3.05 1.11
CA SER A 122 -5.45 2.55 1.74
C SER A 122 -5.08 1.43 2.72
N TYR A 123 -5.91 1.20 3.73
CA TYR A 123 -5.69 0.13 4.71
C TYR A 123 -5.96 -1.27 4.14
N GLY A 124 -5.56 -2.29 4.88
CA GLY A 124 -5.67 -3.69 4.47
C GLY A 124 -7.10 -4.15 4.21
N ASP A 125 -8.07 -3.67 4.98
CA ASP A 125 -9.50 -3.93 4.81
C ASP A 125 -10.04 -3.43 3.46
N MET A 126 -9.58 -2.25 3.01
CA MET A 126 -9.90 -1.71 1.69
C MET A 126 -9.30 -2.55 0.55
N LYS A 127 -8.08 -3.06 0.73
CA LYS A 127 -7.44 -3.96 -0.22
C LYS A 127 -8.16 -5.30 -0.31
N ASN A 128 -8.60 -5.82 0.85
CA ASN A 128 -9.42 -7.03 0.92
C ASN A 128 -10.76 -6.84 0.21
N PHE A 129 -11.50 -5.75 0.54
CA PHE A 129 -12.74 -5.38 -0.14
C PHE A 129 -12.59 -5.38 -1.67
N CYS A 130 -11.47 -4.83 -2.15
CA CYS A 130 -11.13 -4.75 -3.57
C CYS A 130 -10.89 -6.14 -4.17
N GLY A 131 -10.04 -6.95 -3.52
CA GLY A 131 -9.66 -8.28 -3.97
C GLY A 131 -10.85 -9.25 -4.05
N GLU A 132 -11.72 -9.27 -3.04
CA GLU A 132 -12.93 -10.11 -3.01
C GLU A 132 -13.90 -9.85 -4.19
N ARG A 133 -13.80 -8.69 -4.84
CA ARG A 133 -14.65 -8.27 -5.96
C ARG A 133 -13.95 -8.26 -7.31
N GLY A 134 -12.82 -8.97 -7.40
CA GLY A 134 -12.04 -9.04 -8.64
C GLY A 134 -11.44 -7.69 -9.07
N GLY A 135 -11.23 -6.80 -8.12
CA GLY A 135 -10.60 -5.51 -8.33
C GLY A 135 -9.08 -5.55 -8.25
N ALA A 136 -8.43 -4.39 -8.26
CA ALA A 136 -6.99 -4.27 -8.20
C ALA A 136 -6.53 -3.09 -7.34
N THR A 137 -5.39 -3.26 -6.68
CA THR A 137 -4.67 -2.16 -6.04
C THR A 137 -3.73 -1.51 -7.04
N CYS A 138 -3.72 -0.18 -7.10
CA CYS A 138 -2.87 0.59 -7.99
C CYS A 138 -1.92 1.53 -7.24
N THR A 139 -0.87 1.97 -7.94
CA THR A 139 -0.03 3.11 -7.58
C THR A 139 -0.30 4.26 -8.55
N SER A 140 0.20 5.46 -8.27
CA SER A 140 0.11 6.59 -9.21
C SER A 140 0.77 6.29 -10.56
N SER A 141 1.83 5.48 -10.57
CA SER A 141 2.57 5.13 -11.78
C SER A 141 1.87 4.10 -12.67
N ASN A 142 1.00 3.24 -12.13
CA ASN A 142 0.34 2.19 -12.89
C ASN A 142 -1.19 2.32 -12.97
N ALA A 143 -1.79 3.31 -12.31
CA ALA A 143 -3.23 3.54 -12.31
C ALA A 143 -3.82 3.57 -13.73
N LYS A 144 -3.14 4.24 -14.68
CA LYS A 144 -3.56 4.31 -16.08
C LYS A 144 -3.73 2.91 -16.70
N LYS A 145 -2.74 2.03 -16.56
CA LYS A 145 -2.77 0.67 -17.11
C LYS A 145 -3.88 -0.17 -16.48
N ILE A 146 -4.12 0.00 -15.18
CA ILE A 146 -5.16 -0.73 -14.46
C ILE A 146 -6.55 -0.26 -14.89
N LEU A 147 -6.78 1.04 -15.05
CA LEU A 147 -8.04 1.57 -15.57
C LEU A 147 -8.28 1.07 -17.02
N GLU A 148 -7.29 1.18 -17.90
CA GLU A 148 -7.37 0.66 -19.28
C GLU A 148 -7.76 -0.82 -19.30
N TYR A 149 -7.16 -1.63 -18.43
CA TYR A 149 -7.46 -3.06 -18.35
C TYR A 149 -8.94 -3.33 -18.07
N TYR A 150 -9.55 -2.66 -17.09
CA TYR A 150 -10.96 -2.87 -16.78
C TYR A 150 -11.90 -2.24 -17.82
N PHE A 151 -11.55 -1.08 -18.36
CA PHE A 151 -12.36 -0.46 -19.43
C PHE A 151 -12.36 -1.29 -20.72
N ASN A 152 -11.25 -1.90 -21.09
CA ASN A 152 -11.17 -2.80 -22.24
C ASN A 152 -12.02 -4.07 -22.06
N GLN A 153 -12.35 -4.44 -20.83
CA GLN A 153 -13.33 -5.51 -20.53
C GLN A 153 -14.78 -5.00 -20.49
N GLY A 154 -15.02 -3.74 -20.84
CA GLY A 154 -16.34 -3.13 -20.81
C GLY A 154 -16.87 -2.79 -19.41
N LYS A 155 -16.06 -2.92 -18.37
CA LYS A 155 -16.43 -2.65 -16.98
C LYS A 155 -16.43 -1.15 -16.68
N ARG A 156 -17.18 -0.76 -15.64
CA ARG A 156 -17.03 0.53 -14.96
C ARG A 156 -16.00 0.37 -13.83
N VAL A 157 -15.40 1.48 -13.40
CA VAL A 157 -14.43 1.46 -12.31
C VAL A 157 -14.93 2.31 -11.13
N PHE A 158 -14.95 1.70 -9.94
CA PHE A 158 -15.08 2.40 -8.67
C PHE A 158 -13.67 2.66 -8.14
N PHE A 159 -13.20 3.90 -8.25
CA PHE A 159 -11.84 4.29 -7.84
C PHE A 159 -11.86 4.97 -6.46
N SER A 160 -11.01 4.51 -5.54
CA SER A 160 -10.88 5.07 -4.19
C SER A 160 -9.45 4.94 -3.63
N PRO A 161 -9.07 5.67 -2.58
CA PRO A 161 -9.76 6.83 -2.00
C PRO A 161 -9.49 8.14 -2.75
N ASP A 162 -8.42 8.24 -3.56
CA ASP A 162 -7.98 9.48 -4.17
C ASP A 162 -8.82 9.85 -5.40
N TYR A 163 -9.78 10.76 -5.20
CA TYR A 163 -10.60 11.31 -6.28
C TYR A 163 -9.76 11.94 -7.40
N ASN A 164 -8.72 12.70 -7.04
CA ASN A 164 -7.92 13.44 -8.03
C ASN A 164 -7.10 12.48 -8.91
N LEU A 165 -6.48 11.47 -8.31
CA LEU A 165 -5.77 10.44 -9.08
C LEU A 165 -6.74 9.73 -10.03
N GLY A 166 -7.90 9.30 -9.53
CA GLY A 166 -8.90 8.61 -10.33
C GLY A 166 -9.38 9.45 -11.52
N ILE A 167 -9.81 10.70 -11.27
CA ILE A 167 -10.38 11.55 -12.33
C ILE A 167 -9.32 12.01 -13.34
N ASN A 168 -8.11 12.32 -12.90
CA ASN A 168 -7.05 12.75 -13.80
C ASN A 168 -6.56 11.59 -14.67
N THR A 169 -6.51 10.39 -14.12
CA THR A 169 -6.21 9.17 -14.88
C THR A 169 -7.29 8.90 -15.92
N ALA A 170 -8.59 8.99 -15.56
CA ALA A 170 -9.69 8.79 -16.48
C ALA A 170 -9.68 9.83 -17.61
N LYS A 171 -9.40 11.11 -17.30
CA LYS A 171 -9.25 12.16 -18.31
C LYS A 171 -8.11 11.88 -19.29
N SER A 172 -6.97 11.38 -18.80
CA SER A 172 -5.82 11.04 -19.64
C SER A 172 -6.10 9.88 -20.61
N LEU A 173 -7.17 9.13 -20.36
CA LEU A 173 -7.68 8.03 -21.19
C LEU A 173 -8.88 8.46 -22.06
N ASN A 174 -9.26 9.74 -22.06
CA ASN A 174 -10.48 10.28 -22.72
C ASN A 174 -11.77 9.57 -22.25
N LEU A 175 -11.78 9.05 -21.03
CA LEU A 175 -12.94 8.38 -20.48
C LEU A 175 -13.90 9.42 -19.86
N LYS A 176 -15.20 9.24 -20.13
CA LYS A 176 -16.26 10.04 -19.50
C LYS A 176 -16.53 9.50 -18.10
N LYS A 177 -16.95 10.42 -17.20
CA LYS A 177 -17.43 10.06 -15.85
C LYS A 177 -18.60 9.09 -15.90
#